data_8c7d89177a91b96fb91be33ed536cbab
#
_entry.id   8c7d89177a91b96fb91be33ed536cbab
#
_cell.length_a   1.000
_cell.length_b   1.000
_cell.length_c   1.000
_cell.angle_alpha   90.00
_cell.angle_beta   90.00
_cell.angle_gamma   90.00
#
_symmetry.space_group_name_H-M   'P 1'
#
loop_
_entity.id
_entity.type
_entity.pdbx_description
1 polymer ?
#
loop_
_entity_poly.entity_id
_entity_poly.type
_entity_poly.pdbx_seq_one_letter_code
_entity_poly.pdbx_strand_id
1 'polypeptide(L)'
;MAAEAKRTWPKRPIIYEINAWVWLNELSQRYDCPIKLDNVPSEEWDRLAEQGFDGIWLMGVWERSPAARAISLSTPAIVEECRRTLPDFSPEDVTGSPYSIHGYVADAHLGGRAGLAAARRALAARKLRLLLDFVPNHVAPDHPWVTEHSDYFVQGSQEDLGRDPASFLLASNGAVLARGRDPYFPAWPDTVQLNAFSPGLRNAAASTLKDIAAQCDGVRCDMAILLLNAVFTRTWRERAGAVPSSEYWREVIGEVRRQFPSFLFIAEAYWDLEWELQQKGFDFCYDKRLYDRLVHEGAGSVRGHLTADMGFQDRLIRFLENHDEPRSAATFPDAKGRAAAMVIMTTPGAKLLHEGQFDGARVKLSVHLGRRPPEPVNAEMRAFYRDLLRLVSEQQLLEGEWQLCDCQGWPDNRSNANLLAWCWTKGDQRSITVVNYSDSASQGMVRLPWRDLSSGAWKLSDDINRRIYEARDGNTLSTAGLYVSLPPWGYHFMRLEQVDAAAEDRRAA
;
A
#
# COMPACT_ATOMS: atom_id res chain seq x y z
N MET A 1 23.54 8.65 -26.46
CA MET A 1 22.51 8.28 -25.45
C MET A 1 23.13 8.60 -24.10
N ALA A 2 22.68 9.65 -23.44
CA ALA A 2 23.09 9.96 -22.08
C ALA A 2 22.58 8.83 -21.17
N ALA A 3 23.46 8.26 -20.33
CA ALA A 3 23.09 7.27 -19.33
C ALA A 3 22.02 7.92 -18.41
N GLU A 4 20.80 7.44 -18.46
CA GLU A 4 19.78 7.78 -17.46
C GLU A 4 20.38 7.45 -16.10
N ALA A 5 20.57 8.47 -15.28
CA ALA A 5 21.01 8.30 -13.90
C ALA A 5 20.04 7.34 -13.24
N LYS A 6 20.53 6.19 -12.74
CA LYS A 6 19.72 5.18 -12.05
C LYS A 6 18.95 5.86 -10.92
N ARG A 7 17.64 6.10 -11.12
CA ARG A 7 16.78 6.69 -10.11
C ARG A 7 16.55 5.64 -9.02
N THR A 8 17.18 5.82 -7.89
CA THR A 8 16.92 5.00 -6.69
C THR A 8 15.61 5.44 -6.04
N TRP A 9 14.86 4.51 -5.48
CA TRP A 9 13.69 4.81 -4.66
C TRP A 9 14.10 5.56 -3.38
N PRO A 10 13.24 6.47 -2.86
CA PRO A 10 13.41 6.98 -1.51
C PRO A 10 13.41 5.83 -0.49
N LYS A 11 14.04 6.05 0.66
CA LYS A 11 14.06 5.05 1.75
C LYS A 11 12.65 4.65 2.20
N ARG A 12 11.72 5.60 2.21
CA ARG A 12 10.33 5.43 2.66
C ARG A 12 9.39 6.12 1.66
N PRO A 13 9.14 5.50 0.50
CA PRO A 13 8.36 6.14 -0.55
C PRO A 13 6.88 6.29 -0.18
N ILE A 14 6.26 7.32 -0.76
CA ILE A 14 4.81 7.51 -0.76
C ILE A 14 4.28 7.05 -2.12
N ILE A 15 3.43 6.02 -2.11
CA ILE A 15 2.89 5.38 -3.31
C ILE A 15 1.39 5.64 -3.36
N TYR A 16 0.89 5.98 -4.54
CA TYR A 16 -0.53 6.18 -4.79
C TYR A 16 -1.06 5.11 -5.74
N GLU A 17 -2.04 4.36 -5.28
CA GLU A 17 -2.70 3.28 -6.01
C GLU A 17 -3.88 3.82 -6.80
N ILE A 18 -3.95 3.47 -8.09
CA ILE A 18 -5.02 3.83 -9.02
C ILE A 18 -5.50 2.58 -9.75
N ASN A 19 -6.80 2.31 -9.75
CA ASN A 19 -7.40 1.35 -10.66
C ASN A 19 -7.42 1.93 -12.08
N ALA A 20 -6.54 1.42 -12.94
CA ALA A 20 -6.33 1.99 -14.27
C ALA A 20 -7.61 2.01 -15.15
N TRP A 21 -8.44 0.96 -15.07
CA TRP A 21 -9.69 0.89 -15.84
C TRP A 21 -10.70 1.95 -15.40
N VAL A 22 -10.90 2.07 -14.09
CA VAL A 22 -11.85 3.00 -13.51
C VAL A 22 -11.41 4.45 -13.73
N TRP A 23 -10.14 4.74 -13.49
CA TRP A 23 -9.57 6.07 -13.67
C TRP A 23 -9.68 6.56 -15.12
N LEU A 24 -9.32 5.71 -16.09
CA LEU A 24 -9.42 6.07 -17.52
C LEU A 24 -10.87 6.21 -17.98
N ASN A 25 -11.80 5.43 -17.40
CA ASN A 25 -13.23 5.60 -17.63
C ASN A 25 -13.72 6.97 -17.12
N GLU A 26 -13.34 7.36 -15.90
CA GLU A 26 -13.68 8.68 -15.34
C GLU A 26 -13.08 9.83 -16.13
N LEU A 27 -11.84 9.70 -16.59
CA LEU A 27 -11.23 10.70 -17.47
C LEU A 27 -11.98 10.77 -18.80
N SER A 28 -12.36 9.64 -19.38
CA SER A 28 -13.12 9.62 -20.63
C SER A 28 -14.46 10.33 -20.49
N GLN A 29 -15.15 10.16 -19.35
CA GLN A 29 -16.39 10.89 -19.06
C GLN A 29 -16.13 12.39 -18.83
N ARG A 30 -15.07 12.75 -18.10
CA ARG A 30 -14.73 14.15 -17.81
C ARG A 30 -14.36 14.96 -19.04
N TYR A 31 -13.65 14.36 -19.97
CA TYR A 31 -13.16 15.00 -21.19
C TYR A 31 -14.06 14.76 -22.41
N ASP A 32 -15.16 14.03 -22.25
CA ASP A 32 -16.12 13.67 -23.33
C ASP A 32 -15.43 13.05 -24.56
N CYS A 33 -14.38 12.23 -24.31
CA CYS A 33 -13.67 11.51 -25.36
C CYS A 33 -12.99 10.27 -24.79
N PRO A 34 -12.73 9.22 -25.60
CA PRO A 34 -12.02 8.03 -25.15
C PRO A 34 -10.60 8.35 -24.69
N ILE A 35 -10.31 8.16 -23.41
CA ILE A 35 -8.99 8.34 -22.84
C ILE A 35 -8.36 6.97 -22.58
N LYS A 36 -7.12 6.81 -23.06
CA LYS A 36 -6.23 5.67 -22.82
C LYS A 36 -4.92 6.19 -22.23
N LEU A 37 -4.02 5.29 -21.82
CA LEU A 37 -2.74 5.65 -21.20
C LEU A 37 -1.83 6.53 -22.09
N ASP A 38 -1.98 6.49 -23.40
CA ASP A 38 -1.19 7.27 -24.37
C ASP A 38 -1.72 8.68 -24.62
N ASN A 39 -2.99 8.95 -24.29
CA ASN A 39 -3.61 10.25 -24.50
C ASN A 39 -4.18 10.90 -23.23
N VAL A 40 -3.80 10.41 -22.06
CA VAL A 40 -4.14 11.07 -20.78
C VAL A 40 -3.67 12.52 -20.83
N PRO A 41 -4.54 13.51 -20.56
CA PRO A 41 -4.17 14.93 -20.54
C PRO A 41 -3.01 15.22 -19.57
N SER A 42 -2.11 16.12 -20.00
CA SER A 42 -0.89 16.43 -19.21
C SER A 42 -1.22 16.91 -17.81
N GLU A 43 -2.29 17.71 -17.65
CA GLU A 43 -2.75 18.23 -16.38
C GLU A 43 -3.16 17.15 -15.37
N GLU A 44 -3.59 15.96 -15.80
CA GLU A 44 -3.93 14.87 -14.89
C GLU A 44 -2.65 14.27 -14.28
N TRP A 45 -1.59 14.14 -15.08
CA TRP A 45 -0.28 13.74 -14.57
C TRP A 45 0.35 14.82 -13.68
N ASP A 46 0.15 16.10 -14.00
CA ASP A 46 0.62 17.22 -13.17
C ASP A 46 -0.07 17.22 -11.80
N ARG A 47 -1.40 16.99 -11.77
CA ARG A 47 -2.15 16.85 -10.50
C ARG A 47 -1.61 15.73 -9.61
N LEU A 48 -1.24 14.58 -10.18
CA LEU A 48 -0.65 13.49 -9.41
C LEU A 48 0.73 13.89 -8.84
N ALA A 49 1.54 14.58 -9.64
CA ALA A 49 2.87 15.02 -9.22
C ALA A 49 2.82 16.08 -8.11
N GLU A 50 1.85 17.00 -8.17
CA GLU A 50 1.65 18.07 -7.18
C GLU A 50 1.25 17.54 -5.78
N GLN A 51 0.74 16.32 -5.70
CA GLN A 51 0.43 15.70 -4.39
C GLN A 51 1.65 15.26 -3.59
N GLY A 52 2.83 15.19 -4.21
CA GLY A 52 4.07 14.81 -3.53
C GLY A 52 4.28 13.31 -3.39
N PHE A 53 3.72 12.50 -4.27
CA PHE A 53 3.98 11.06 -4.34
C PHE A 53 5.37 10.77 -4.95
N ASP A 54 5.93 9.62 -4.61
CA ASP A 54 7.17 9.09 -5.21
C ASP A 54 6.88 8.10 -6.33
N GLY A 55 5.74 7.44 -6.28
CA GLY A 55 5.33 6.46 -7.28
C GLY A 55 3.83 6.33 -7.42
N ILE A 56 3.41 5.94 -8.62
CA ILE A 56 2.02 5.61 -8.95
C ILE A 56 1.95 4.11 -9.23
N TRP A 57 1.10 3.41 -8.50
CA TRP A 57 0.75 2.03 -8.80
C TRP A 57 -0.52 2.03 -9.65
N LEU A 58 -0.35 1.67 -10.94
CA LEU A 58 -1.47 1.45 -11.86
C LEU A 58 -1.92 0.00 -11.74
N MET A 59 -2.93 -0.25 -10.91
CA MET A 59 -3.52 -1.57 -10.71
C MET A 59 -4.31 -1.98 -11.95
N GLY A 60 -4.15 -3.24 -12.36
CA GLY A 60 -5.01 -3.89 -13.35
C GLY A 60 -4.73 -3.51 -14.80
N VAL A 61 -3.47 -3.22 -15.16
CA VAL A 61 -3.10 -2.85 -16.54
C VAL A 61 -2.97 -4.03 -17.48
N TRP A 62 -2.82 -5.26 -16.95
CA TRP A 62 -2.57 -6.45 -17.74
C TRP A 62 -3.82 -6.94 -18.47
N GLU A 63 -3.59 -7.70 -19.54
CA GLU A 63 -4.65 -8.22 -20.38
C GLU A 63 -5.65 -9.07 -19.59
N ARG A 64 -6.93 -8.69 -19.67
CA ARG A 64 -8.05 -9.36 -19.00
C ARG A 64 -8.40 -10.66 -19.70
N SER A 65 -8.79 -11.66 -18.91
CA SER A 65 -9.23 -12.95 -19.39
C SER A 65 -10.71 -12.94 -19.79
N PRO A 66 -11.07 -13.24 -21.05
CA PRO A 66 -12.45 -13.47 -21.45
C PRO A 66 -13.14 -14.60 -20.66
N ALA A 67 -12.41 -15.69 -20.36
CA ALA A 67 -12.96 -16.81 -19.58
C ALA A 67 -13.24 -16.39 -18.12
N ALA A 68 -12.31 -15.66 -17.49
CA ALA A 68 -12.52 -15.16 -16.13
C ALA A 68 -13.69 -14.15 -16.06
N ARG A 69 -13.83 -13.28 -17.08
CA ARG A 69 -14.98 -12.38 -17.18
C ARG A 69 -16.31 -13.17 -17.27
N ALA A 70 -16.36 -14.21 -18.10
CA ALA A 70 -17.55 -15.05 -18.21
C ALA A 70 -17.88 -15.76 -16.88
N ILE A 71 -16.87 -16.24 -16.15
CA ILE A 71 -17.03 -16.82 -14.81
C ILE A 71 -17.55 -15.77 -13.83
N SER A 72 -17.01 -14.56 -13.82
CA SER A 72 -17.49 -13.46 -12.96
C SER A 72 -18.98 -13.19 -13.19
N LEU A 73 -19.43 -13.11 -14.45
CA LEU A 73 -20.83 -12.90 -14.82
C LEU A 73 -21.75 -14.07 -14.47
N SER A 74 -21.21 -15.29 -14.39
CA SER A 74 -21.97 -16.49 -14.01
C SER A 74 -21.95 -16.80 -12.52
N THR A 75 -21.13 -16.07 -11.72
CA THR A 75 -21.00 -16.26 -10.27
C THR A 75 -21.96 -15.33 -9.52
N PRO A 76 -23.05 -15.86 -8.89
CA PRO A 76 -24.09 -15.02 -8.29
C PRO A 76 -23.58 -14.05 -7.23
N ALA A 77 -22.60 -14.47 -6.42
CA ALA A 77 -22.01 -13.62 -5.37
C ALA A 77 -21.29 -12.38 -5.95
N ILE A 78 -20.55 -12.55 -7.05
CA ILE A 78 -19.85 -11.46 -7.73
C ILE A 78 -20.86 -10.49 -8.37
N VAL A 79 -21.86 -11.02 -9.06
CA VAL A 79 -22.91 -10.20 -9.69
C VAL A 79 -23.69 -9.41 -8.65
N GLU A 80 -24.01 -10.01 -7.51
CA GLU A 80 -24.71 -9.33 -6.42
C GLU A 80 -23.84 -8.24 -5.76
N GLU A 81 -22.54 -8.47 -5.60
CA GLU A 81 -21.60 -7.46 -5.15
C GLU A 81 -21.55 -6.27 -6.13
N CYS A 82 -21.46 -6.54 -7.43
CA CYS A 82 -21.47 -5.51 -8.48
C CYS A 82 -22.77 -4.68 -8.46
N ARG A 83 -23.94 -5.33 -8.29
CA ARG A 83 -25.23 -4.64 -8.18
C ARG A 83 -25.35 -3.77 -6.94
N ARG A 84 -24.79 -4.20 -5.83
CA ARG A 84 -24.75 -3.38 -4.61
C ARG A 84 -23.82 -2.17 -4.78
N THR A 85 -22.76 -2.31 -5.56
CA THR A 85 -21.80 -1.25 -5.83
C THR A 85 -22.34 -0.24 -6.82
N LEU A 86 -23.00 -0.69 -7.91
CA LEU A 86 -23.55 0.14 -8.98
C LEU A 86 -25.06 -0.01 -9.03
N PRO A 87 -25.86 1.00 -8.62
CA PRO A 87 -27.32 0.94 -8.69
C PRO A 87 -27.88 0.73 -10.11
N ASP A 88 -27.15 1.20 -11.11
CA ASP A 88 -27.45 1.10 -12.54
C ASP A 88 -26.59 0.04 -13.25
N PHE A 89 -26.19 -1.00 -12.50
CA PHE A 89 -25.33 -2.09 -12.98
C PHE A 89 -25.85 -2.74 -14.28
N SER A 90 -24.92 -2.94 -15.21
CA SER A 90 -25.11 -3.76 -16.41
C SER A 90 -23.95 -4.77 -16.57
N PRO A 91 -24.13 -5.89 -17.31
CA PRO A 91 -23.06 -6.86 -17.55
C PRO A 91 -21.81 -6.29 -18.25
N GLU A 92 -21.96 -5.19 -18.97
CA GLU A 92 -20.89 -4.46 -19.66
C GLU A 92 -19.92 -3.80 -18.68
N ASP A 93 -20.38 -3.49 -17.45
CA ASP A 93 -19.56 -2.92 -16.40
C ASP A 93 -18.51 -3.90 -15.86
N VAL A 94 -18.74 -5.22 -16.06
CA VAL A 94 -17.82 -6.28 -15.61
C VAL A 94 -16.69 -6.44 -16.61
N THR A 95 -15.48 -6.13 -16.18
CA THR A 95 -14.24 -6.31 -16.95
C THR A 95 -13.51 -7.63 -16.66
N GLY A 96 -13.93 -8.34 -15.62
CA GLY A 96 -13.21 -9.49 -15.04
C GLY A 96 -12.19 -9.06 -13.98
N SER A 97 -11.68 -10.02 -13.21
CA SER A 97 -10.69 -9.74 -12.16
C SER A 97 -9.35 -9.28 -12.76
N PRO A 98 -8.71 -8.22 -12.23
CA PRO A 98 -7.35 -7.83 -12.58
C PRO A 98 -6.30 -8.86 -12.17
N TYR A 99 -6.65 -9.76 -11.28
CA TYR A 99 -5.78 -10.80 -10.75
C TYR A 99 -5.97 -12.16 -11.44
N SER A 100 -6.93 -12.29 -12.35
CA SER A 100 -7.04 -13.43 -13.27
C SER A 100 -6.36 -13.07 -14.59
N ILE A 101 -5.03 -13.15 -14.60
CA ILE A 101 -4.17 -12.68 -15.69
C ILE A 101 -4.27 -13.64 -16.90
N HIS A 102 -4.62 -13.10 -18.08
CA HIS A 102 -4.52 -13.81 -19.35
C HIS A 102 -3.10 -13.75 -19.93
N GLY A 103 -2.44 -12.59 -19.80
CA GLY A 103 -1.07 -12.38 -20.22
C GLY A 103 -0.48 -11.10 -19.68
N TYR A 104 0.85 -11.07 -19.47
CA TYR A 104 1.56 -9.87 -19.00
C TYR A 104 1.88 -8.90 -20.15
N VAL A 105 0.85 -8.62 -20.94
CA VAL A 105 0.82 -7.55 -21.95
C VAL A 105 -0.19 -6.51 -21.47
N ALA A 106 0.16 -5.21 -21.57
CA ALA A 106 -0.80 -4.17 -21.22
C ALA A 106 -2.03 -4.27 -22.12
N ASP A 107 -3.23 -4.19 -21.51
CA ASP A 107 -4.49 -4.39 -22.20
C ASP A 107 -4.69 -3.38 -23.34
N ALA A 108 -5.13 -3.86 -24.50
CA ALA A 108 -5.37 -3.01 -25.68
C ALA A 108 -6.45 -1.93 -25.44
N HIS A 109 -7.41 -2.21 -24.54
CA HIS A 109 -8.42 -1.24 -24.13
C HIS A 109 -7.76 -0.03 -23.45
N LEU A 110 -6.70 -0.24 -22.68
CA LEU A 110 -5.95 0.82 -21.99
C LEU A 110 -4.87 1.47 -22.87
N GLY A 111 -4.67 1.04 -24.13
CA GLY A 111 -3.66 1.56 -25.05
C GLY A 111 -2.46 0.63 -25.30
N GLY A 112 -2.48 -0.58 -24.73
CA GLY A 112 -1.46 -1.61 -24.94
C GLY A 112 -0.06 -1.19 -24.46
N ARG A 113 0.98 -1.88 -24.93
CA ARG A 113 2.39 -1.57 -24.58
C ARG A 113 2.79 -0.13 -24.90
N ALA A 114 2.29 0.42 -26.00
CA ALA A 114 2.61 1.80 -26.40
C ALA A 114 2.02 2.82 -25.39
N GLY A 115 0.77 2.59 -24.95
CA GLY A 115 0.10 3.39 -23.93
C GLY A 115 0.82 3.31 -22.59
N LEU A 116 1.18 2.11 -22.12
CA LEU A 116 1.91 1.94 -20.88
C LEU A 116 3.28 2.64 -20.93
N ALA A 117 4.00 2.53 -22.05
CA ALA A 117 5.28 3.23 -22.25
C ALA A 117 5.11 4.76 -22.27
N ALA A 118 4.00 5.29 -22.81
CA ALA A 118 3.68 6.72 -22.79
C ALA A 118 3.40 7.19 -21.36
N ALA A 119 2.57 6.46 -20.59
CA ALA A 119 2.30 6.74 -19.19
C ALA A 119 3.58 6.74 -18.34
N ARG A 120 4.46 5.74 -18.51
CA ARG A 120 5.76 5.68 -17.80
C ARG A 120 6.62 6.91 -18.11
N ARG A 121 6.70 7.35 -19.38
CA ARG A 121 7.44 8.57 -19.74
C ARG A 121 6.84 9.83 -19.12
N ALA A 122 5.50 9.94 -19.11
CA ALA A 122 4.80 11.07 -18.50
C ALA A 122 5.06 11.16 -16.99
N LEU A 123 5.01 10.05 -16.28
CA LEU A 123 5.36 9.95 -14.87
C LEU A 123 6.84 10.27 -14.63
N ALA A 124 7.74 9.68 -15.41
CA ALA A 124 9.18 9.89 -15.29
C ALA A 124 9.59 11.36 -15.51
N ALA A 125 8.95 12.06 -16.44
CA ALA A 125 9.16 13.49 -16.68
C ALA A 125 8.81 14.35 -15.44
N ARG A 126 7.95 13.84 -14.56
CA ARG A 126 7.52 14.45 -13.29
C ARG A 126 8.21 13.88 -12.05
N LYS A 127 9.26 13.08 -12.25
CA LYS A 127 10.01 12.38 -11.21
C LYS A 127 9.21 11.31 -10.45
N LEU A 128 8.04 10.92 -10.95
CA LEU A 128 7.25 9.82 -10.44
C LEU A 128 7.72 8.48 -11.03
N ARG A 129 7.58 7.41 -10.27
CA ARG A 129 7.88 6.04 -10.67
C ARG A 129 6.60 5.27 -10.93
N LEU A 130 6.67 4.29 -11.81
CA LEU A 130 5.55 3.42 -12.14
C LEU A 130 5.69 2.07 -11.44
N LEU A 131 4.64 1.65 -10.71
CA LEU A 131 4.49 0.30 -10.18
C LEU A 131 3.33 -0.40 -10.88
N LEU A 132 3.47 -1.72 -11.04
CA LEU A 132 2.47 -2.61 -11.62
C LEU A 132 2.28 -3.83 -10.72
N ASP A 133 1.30 -4.71 -11.06
CA ASP A 133 1.09 -5.96 -10.36
C ASP A 133 1.93 -7.10 -10.96
N PHE A 134 2.29 -8.05 -10.11
CA PHE A 134 2.71 -9.39 -10.49
C PHE A 134 1.92 -10.41 -9.68
N VAL A 135 1.23 -11.34 -10.36
CA VAL A 135 0.37 -12.36 -9.77
C VAL A 135 1.05 -13.73 -9.88
N PRO A 136 1.87 -14.12 -8.88
CA PRO A 136 2.71 -15.31 -8.99
C PRO A 136 2.02 -16.62 -8.64
N ASN A 137 0.89 -16.56 -7.94
CA ASN A 137 0.22 -17.73 -7.38
C ASN A 137 -0.68 -18.46 -8.38
N HIS A 138 -1.29 -17.73 -9.29
CA HIS A 138 -2.29 -18.25 -10.22
C HIS A 138 -2.35 -17.44 -11.51
N VAL A 139 -3.04 -17.98 -12.49
CA VAL A 139 -3.35 -17.32 -13.77
C VAL A 139 -4.81 -17.60 -14.15
N ALA A 140 -5.29 -16.96 -15.22
CA ALA A 140 -6.62 -17.20 -15.75
C ALA A 140 -6.79 -18.62 -16.34
N PRO A 141 -8.02 -19.16 -16.41
CA PRO A 141 -8.29 -20.48 -16.98
C PRO A 141 -7.94 -20.62 -18.47
N ASP A 142 -7.92 -19.51 -19.19
CA ASP A 142 -7.56 -19.42 -20.62
C ASP A 142 -6.14 -18.87 -20.85
N HIS A 143 -5.31 -18.81 -19.82
CA HIS A 143 -3.89 -18.45 -19.97
C HIS A 143 -3.18 -19.51 -20.85
N PRO A 144 -2.32 -19.11 -21.81
CA PRO A 144 -1.63 -20.06 -22.72
C PRO A 144 -0.93 -21.21 -22.02
N TRP A 145 -0.31 -20.97 -20.87
CA TRP A 145 0.37 -22.01 -20.09
C TRP A 145 -0.54 -23.17 -19.67
N VAL A 146 -1.84 -22.94 -19.52
CA VAL A 146 -2.80 -24.02 -19.13
C VAL A 146 -2.80 -25.16 -20.13
N THR A 147 -2.56 -24.87 -21.41
CA THR A 147 -2.47 -25.88 -22.47
C THR A 147 -1.06 -26.24 -22.87
N GLU A 148 -0.12 -25.30 -22.79
CA GLU A 148 1.24 -25.44 -23.27
C GLU A 148 2.20 -26.04 -22.22
N HIS A 149 1.97 -25.76 -20.95
CA HIS A 149 2.85 -26.07 -19.82
C HIS A 149 2.08 -26.58 -18.60
N SER A 150 1.37 -27.72 -18.76
CA SER A 150 0.60 -28.30 -17.63
C SER A 150 1.49 -28.67 -16.42
N ASP A 151 2.80 -28.86 -16.62
CA ASP A 151 3.81 -29.07 -15.58
C ASP A 151 4.10 -27.83 -14.71
N TYR A 152 3.62 -26.66 -15.10
CA TYR A 152 3.70 -25.44 -14.29
C TYR A 152 2.60 -25.36 -13.23
N PHE A 153 1.62 -26.25 -13.26
CA PHE A 153 0.44 -26.17 -12.40
C PHE A 153 0.38 -27.26 -11.34
N VAL A 154 -0.35 -27.00 -10.26
CA VAL A 154 -0.75 -28.02 -9.31
C VAL A 154 -1.78 -28.91 -9.97
N GLN A 155 -1.47 -30.19 -10.11
CA GLN A 155 -2.30 -31.16 -10.79
C GLN A 155 -3.27 -31.88 -9.85
N GLY A 156 -4.42 -32.27 -10.39
CA GLY A 156 -5.39 -33.15 -9.77
C GLY A 156 -5.58 -34.42 -10.59
N SER A 157 -6.47 -35.28 -10.12
CA SER A 157 -6.91 -36.49 -10.81
C SER A 157 -8.36 -36.36 -11.30
N GLN A 158 -8.84 -37.27 -12.15
CA GLN A 158 -10.24 -37.35 -12.53
C GLN A 158 -11.15 -37.62 -11.30
N GLU A 159 -10.64 -38.35 -10.30
CA GLU A 159 -11.35 -38.56 -9.05
C GLU A 159 -11.48 -37.25 -8.25
N ASP A 160 -10.43 -36.43 -8.20
CA ASP A 160 -10.47 -35.10 -7.55
C ASP A 160 -11.51 -34.20 -8.22
N LEU A 161 -11.50 -34.13 -9.54
CA LEU A 161 -12.47 -33.36 -10.31
C LEU A 161 -13.92 -33.84 -10.05
N GLY A 162 -14.13 -35.15 -9.99
CA GLY A 162 -15.46 -35.72 -9.71
C GLY A 162 -15.94 -35.48 -8.28
N ARG A 163 -14.99 -35.46 -7.31
CA ARG A 163 -15.28 -35.25 -5.89
C ARG A 163 -15.47 -33.78 -5.53
N ASP A 164 -14.66 -32.88 -6.11
CA ASP A 164 -14.64 -31.45 -5.81
C ASP A 164 -14.47 -30.60 -7.07
N PRO A 165 -15.48 -30.49 -7.92
CA PRO A 165 -15.42 -29.71 -9.16
C PRO A 165 -15.25 -28.20 -8.92
N ALA A 166 -15.46 -27.72 -7.69
CA ALA A 166 -15.22 -26.33 -7.32
C ALA A 166 -13.72 -26.02 -7.16
N SER A 167 -12.92 -27.00 -6.75
CA SER A 167 -11.46 -26.83 -6.54
C SER A 167 -10.60 -27.27 -7.71
N PHE A 168 -11.19 -27.91 -8.73
CA PHE A 168 -10.45 -28.39 -9.91
C PHE A 168 -11.16 -28.03 -11.21
N LEU A 169 -10.42 -28.00 -12.28
CA LEU A 169 -10.93 -27.81 -13.64
C LEU A 169 -10.30 -28.81 -14.60
N LEU A 170 -11.02 -29.16 -15.66
CA LEU A 170 -10.50 -29.93 -16.79
C LEU A 170 -10.03 -28.95 -17.86
N ALA A 171 -8.75 -28.93 -18.14
CA ALA A 171 -8.17 -28.14 -19.22
C ALA A 171 -8.48 -28.79 -20.59
N SER A 172 -8.42 -27.99 -21.67
CA SER A 172 -8.72 -28.47 -23.04
C SER A 172 -7.78 -29.56 -23.54
N ASN A 173 -6.55 -29.63 -22.99
CA ASN A 173 -5.58 -30.71 -23.28
C ASN A 173 -5.81 -32.00 -22.46
N GLY A 174 -6.90 -32.05 -21.64
CA GLY A 174 -7.26 -33.22 -20.83
C GLY A 174 -6.61 -33.25 -19.44
N ALA A 175 -5.74 -32.30 -19.10
CA ALA A 175 -5.16 -32.20 -17.75
C ALA A 175 -6.21 -31.74 -16.73
N VAL A 176 -6.22 -32.35 -15.55
CA VAL A 176 -6.98 -31.86 -14.41
C VAL A 176 -6.07 -30.96 -13.57
N LEU A 177 -6.43 -29.69 -13.42
CA LEU A 177 -5.64 -28.69 -12.74
C LEU A 177 -6.37 -28.13 -11.55
N ALA A 178 -5.66 -27.81 -10.47
CA ALA A 178 -6.25 -27.16 -9.29
C ALA A 178 -6.58 -25.69 -9.58
N ARG A 179 -7.66 -25.18 -8.98
CA ARG A 179 -7.94 -23.75 -8.94
C ARG A 179 -7.08 -23.06 -7.88
N GLY A 180 -6.80 -21.78 -8.11
CA GLY A 180 -6.07 -20.95 -7.14
C GLY A 180 -6.81 -20.85 -5.81
N ARG A 181 -6.07 -20.89 -4.71
CA ARG A 181 -6.63 -20.70 -3.36
C ARG A 181 -5.53 -20.37 -2.35
N ASP A 182 -5.96 -19.89 -1.19
CA ASP A 182 -5.17 -19.89 0.04
C ASP A 182 -5.53 -21.10 0.94
N PRO A 183 -4.82 -21.32 2.06
CA PRO A 183 -5.07 -22.48 2.93
C PRO A 183 -6.35 -22.41 3.76
N TYR A 184 -7.09 -21.29 3.78
CA TYR A 184 -8.19 -21.03 4.71
C TYR A 184 -9.55 -20.84 4.04
N PHE A 185 -9.56 -20.41 2.78
CA PHE A 185 -10.80 -20.07 2.06
C PHE A 185 -11.03 -21.00 0.85
N PRO A 186 -12.27 -21.02 0.30
CA PRO A 186 -12.57 -21.76 -0.92
C PRO A 186 -11.70 -21.33 -2.11
N ALA A 187 -11.58 -22.21 -3.09
CA ALA A 187 -10.85 -21.90 -4.33
C ALA A 187 -11.51 -20.75 -5.10
N TRP A 188 -10.67 -19.93 -5.74
CA TRP A 188 -11.12 -18.84 -6.60
C TRP A 188 -11.56 -19.41 -7.95
N PRO A 189 -12.82 -19.18 -8.36
CA PRO A 189 -13.40 -19.90 -9.49
C PRO A 189 -12.81 -19.52 -10.84
N ASP A 190 -12.25 -18.34 -10.95
CA ASP A 190 -11.70 -17.73 -12.18
C ASP A 190 -10.19 -17.87 -12.30
N THR A 191 -9.56 -18.78 -11.56
CA THR A 191 -8.09 -18.94 -11.52
C THR A 191 -7.65 -20.39 -11.63
N VAL A 192 -6.38 -20.60 -12.03
CA VAL A 192 -5.68 -21.89 -12.07
C VAL A 192 -4.38 -21.78 -11.30
N GLN A 193 -4.12 -22.71 -10.39
CA GLN A 193 -3.01 -22.68 -9.44
C GLN A 193 -1.69 -23.04 -10.08
N LEU A 194 -0.75 -22.12 -10.04
CA LEU A 194 0.65 -22.35 -10.41
C LEU A 194 1.38 -23.16 -9.33
N ASN A 195 2.31 -24.03 -9.72
CA ASN A 195 3.12 -24.82 -8.80
C ASN A 195 4.46 -24.12 -8.49
N ALA A 196 4.53 -23.42 -7.37
CA ALA A 196 5.74 -22.73 -6.90
C ALA A 196 6.98 -23.65 -6.76
N PHE A 197 6.79 -24.97 -6.76
CA PHE A 197 7.88 -25.94 -6.66
C PHE A 197 8.38 -26.42 -8.02
N SER A 198 7.65 -26.12 -9.11
CA SER A 198 8.11 -26.43 -10.48
C SER A 198 9.32 -25.56 -10.86
N PRO A 199 10.48 -26.15 -11.20
CA PRO A 199 11.63 -25.38 -11.67
C PRO A 199 11.33 -24.63 -12.97
N GLY A 200 10.53 -25.23 -13.86
CA GLY A 200 10.09 -24.61 -15.10
C GLY A 200 9.31 -23.32 -14.85
N LEU A 201 8.34 -23.37 -13.91
CA LEU A 201 7.59 -22.18 -13.51
C LEU A 201 8.49 -21.09 -12.93
N ARG A 202 9.43 -21.43 -12.05
CA ARG A 202 10.33 -20.43 -11.41
C ARG A 202 11.15 -19.68 -12.47
N ASN A 203 11.65 -20.39 -13.49
CA ASN A 203 12.36 -19.78 -14.61
C ASN A 203 11.44 -18.90 -15.46
N ALA A 204 10.23 -19.36 -15.76
CA ALA A 204 9.23 -18.60 -16.51
C ALA A 204 8.83 -17.34 -15.73
N ALA A 205 8.57 -17.43 -14.43
CA ALA A 205 8.25 -16.30 -13.56
C ALA A 205 9.37 -15.25 -13.52
N ALA A 206 10.64 -15.69 -13.41
CA ALA A 206 11.78 -14.78 -13.46
C ALA A 206 11.90 -14.08 -14.83
N SER A 207 11.63 -14.78 -15.93
CA SER A 207 11.61 -14.21 -17.28
C SER A 207 10.48 -13.18 -17.44
N THR A 208 9.27 -13.51 -17.00
CA THR A 208 8.11 -12.61 -16.99
C THR A 208 8.40 -11.35 -16.19
N LEU A 209 8.96 -11.49 -14.98
CA LEU A 209 9.32 -10.35 -14.16
C LEU A 209 10.41 -9.46 -14.78
N LYS A 210 11.36 -10.03 -15.54
CA LYS A 210 12.34 -9.24 -16.28
C LYS A 210 11.69 -8.43 -17.41
N ASP A 211 10.69 -8.99 -18.09
CA ASP A 211 9.90 -8.24 -19.09
C ASP A 211 9.07 -7.13 -18.45
N ILE A 212 8.44 -7.39 -17.28
CA ILE A 212 7.74 -6.38 -16.48
C ILE A 212 8.70 -5.29 -16.01
N ALA A 213 9.89 -5.64 -15.51
CA ALA A 213 10.88 -4.69 -15.01
C ALA A 213 11.46 -3.80 -16.13
N ALA A 214 11.42 -4.24 -17.39
CA ALA A 214 11.72 -3.37 -18.52
C ALA A 214 10.63 -2.30 -18.76
N GLN A 215 9.41 -2.49 -18.25
CA GLN A 215 8.24 -1.63 -18.50
C GLN A 215 7.88 -0.73 -17.33
N CYS A 216 8.33 -1.02 -16.10
CA CYS A 216 8.03 -0.22 -14.90
C CYS A 216 9.23 -0.13 -13.96
N ASP A 217 9.04 0.45 -12.78
CA ASP A 217 10.10 0.71 -11.80
C ASP A 217 9.97 -0.15 -10.54
N GLY A 218 8.89 -0.92 -10.43
CA GLY A 218 8.62 -1.85 -9.34
C GLY A 218 7.30 -2.60 -9.50
N VAL A 219 7.10 -3.61 -8.67
CA VAL A 219 5.88 -4.42 -8.65
C VAL A 219 5.32 -4.60 -7.24
N ARG A 220 3.99 -4.67 -7.16
CA ARG A 220 3.28 -5.29 -6.05
C ARG A 220 3.04 -6.75 -6.40
N CYS A 221 3.52 -7.65 -5.58
CA CYS A 221 3.37 -9.09 -5.75
C CYS A 221 2.15 -9.57 -5.00
N ASP A 222 1.15 -10.00 -5.76
CA ASP A 222 -0.12 -10.51 -5.28
C ASP A 222 0.08 -11.76 -4.43
N MET A 223 -0.59 -11.81 -3.26
CA MET A 223 -0.59 -12.96 -2.34
C MET A 223 0.80 -13.60 -2.16
N ALA A 224 1.84 -12.77 -2.01
CA ALA A 224 3.23 -13.22 -2.00
C ALA A 224 3.53 -14.29 -0.94
N ILE A 225 2.80 -14.29 0.17
CA ILE A 225 2.91 -15.28 1.25
C ILE A 225 2.62 -16.71 0.78
N LEU A 226 1.77 -16.89 -0.24
CA LEU A 226 1.36 -18.23 -0.71
C LEU A 226 2.51 -19.01 -1.36
N LEU A 227 3.56 -18.31 -1.82
CA LEU A 227 4.74 -18.88 -2.48
C LEU A 227 5.88 -19.22 -1.50
N LEU A 228 5.74 -18.90 -0.20
CA LEU A 228 6.68 -19.38 0.80
C LEU A 228 6.59 -20.91 0.88
N ASN A 229 7.72 -21.60 0.86
CA ASN A 229 7.77 -23.06 0.82
C ASN A 229 6.90 -23.71 1.91
N ALA A 230 6.92 -23.17 3.14
CA ALA A 230 6.14 -23.68 4.25
C ALA A 230 4.62 -23.52 4.03
N VAL A 231 4.20 -22.35 3.51
CA VAL A 231 2.78 -22.06 3.23
C VAL A 231 2.30 -22.90 2.04
N PHE A 232 3.09 -22.97 0.98
CA PHE A 232 2.77 -23.74 -0.21
C PHE A 232 2.65 -25.25 0.10
N THR A 233 3.58 -25.80 0.88
CA THR A 233 3.50 -27.19 1.36
C THR A 233 2.25 -27.45 2.18
N ARG A 234 1.89 -26.56 3.10
CA ARG A 234 0.69 -26.69 3.93
C ARG A 234 -0.59 -26.68 3.10
N THR A 235 -0.63 -25.83 2.06
CA THR A 235 -1.81 -25.69 1.19
C THR A 235 -1.98 -26.88 0.26
N TRP A 236 -0.91 -27.33 -0.38
CA TRP A 236 -0.96 -28.31 -1.48
C TRP A 236 -0.47 -29.70 -1.11
N ARG A 237 0.22 -29.85 0.03
CA ARG A 237 0.70 -31.14 0.56
C ARG A 237 1.45 -31.93 -0.54
N GLU A 238 1.08 -33.20 -0.74
CA GLU A 238 1.70 -34.11 -1.74
C GLU A 238 1.57 -33.58 -3.18
N ARG A 239 0.53 -32.80 -3.49
CA ARG A 239 0.33 -32.23 -4.83
C ARG A 239 1.37 -31.15 -5.19
N ALA A 240 2.03 -30.57 -4.22
CA ALA A 240 3.13 -29.63 -4.45
C ALA A 240 4.37 -30.32 -5.04
N GLY A 241 4.55 -31.62 -4.79
CA GLY A 241 5.77 -32.35 -5.07
C GLY A 241 6.86 -32.14 -4.01
N ALA A 242 8.10 -32.41 -4.37
CA ALA A 242 9.24 -32.27 -3.46
C ALA A 242 9.53 -30.80 -3.15
N VAL A 243 9.73 -30.48 -1.88
CA VAL A 243 10.05 -29.13 -1.43
C VAL A 243 11.41 -28.70 -1.98
N PRO A 244 11.53 -27.61 -2.73
CA PRO A 244 12.81 -27.12 -3.23
C PRO A 244 13.74 -26.69 -2.09
N SER A 245 15.06 -26.80 -2.32
CA SER A 245 16.10 -26.41 -1.35
C SER A 245 16.18 -24.90 -1.13
N SER A 246 15.68 -24.11 -2.04
CA SER A 246 15.61 -22.66 -1.92
C SER A 246 14.18 -22.13 -2.01
N GLU A 247 13.95 -20.96 -1.46
CA GLU A 247 12.68 -20.25 -1.49
C GLU A 247 12.42 -19.65 -2.88
N TYR A 248 11.16 -19.72 -3.34
CA TYR A 248 10.71 -19.14 -4.60
C TYR A 248 11.16 -17.69 -4.78
N TRP A 249 10.86 -16.84 -3.79
CA TRP A 249 11.16 -15.41 -3.87
C TRP A 249 12.64 -15.10 -3.90
N ARG A 250 13.46 -15.86 -3.16
CA ARG A 250 14.90 -15.65 -3.14
C ARG A 250 15.52 -15.91 -4.52
N GLU A 251 15.05 -16.92 -5.22
CA GLU A 251 15.47 -17.22 -6.59
C GLU A 251 14.98 -16.15 -7.58
N VAL A 252 13.68 -15.92 -7.60
CA VAL A 252 13.04 -15.06 -8.62
C VAL A 252 13.48 -13.61 -8.48
N ILE A 253 13.44 -13.05 -7.27
CA ILE A 253 13.92 -11.68 -6.99
C ILE A 253 15.40 -11.55 -7.29
N GLY A 254 16.21 -12.55 -6.88
CA GLY A 254 17.65 -12.58 -7.16
C GLY A 254 17.97 -12.53 -8.65
N GLU A 255 17.22 -13.28 -9.47
CA GLU A 255 17.35 -13.27 -10.92
C GLU A 255 17.03 -11.89 -11.54
N VAL A 256 15.95 -11.26 -11.11
CA VAL A 256 15.56 -9.94 -11.63
C VAL A 256 16.56 -8.87 -11.21
N ARG A 257 17.00 -8.85 -9.97
CA ARG A 257 17.93 -7.84 -9.45
C ARG A 257 19.32 -7.88 -10.08
N ARG A 258 19.75 -9.01 -10.63
CA ARG A 258 21.00 -9.06 -11.40
C ARG A 258 20.96 -8.13 -12.61
N GLN A 259 19.80 -7.97 -13.26
CA GLN A 259 19.62 -7.11 -14.42
C GLN A 259 19.06 -5.73 -14.04
N PHE A 260 18.17 -5.69 -13.05
CA PHE A 260 17.45 -4.50 -12.60
C PHE A 260 17.67 -4.25 -11.09
N PRO A 261 18.86 -3.82 -10.65
CA PRO A 261 19.22 -3.75 -9.22
C PRO A 261 18.41 -2.74 -8.40
N SER A 262 17.77 -1.76 -9.04
CA SER A 262 16.94 -0.74 -8.39
C SER A 262 15.43 -1.03 -8.50
N PHE A 263 15.04 -2.21 -9.02
CA PHE A 263 13.65 -2.59 -9.18
C PHE A 263 13.02 -2.91 -7.82
N LEU A 264 11.89 -2.27 -7.52
CA LEU A 264 11.21 -2.36 -6.24
C LEU A 264 10.27 -3.57 -6.19
N PHE A 265 10.29 -4.30 -5.07
CA PHE A 265 9.38 -5.41 -4.78
C PHE A 265 8.58 -5.13 -3.53
N ILE A 266 7.24 -5.05 -3.68
CA ILE A 266 6.28 -4.93 -2.57
C ILE A 266 5.53 -6.25 -2.44
N ALA A 267 5.51 -6.83 -1.25
CA ALA A 267 4.76 -8.03 -0.95
C ALA A 267 3.38 -7.68 -0.39
N GLU A 268 2.34 -8.25 -0.95
CA GLU A 268 1.12 -8.45 -0.22
C GLU A 268 1.35 -9.53 0.84
N ALA A 269 1.19 -9.15 2.11
CA ALA A 269 1.56 -9.96 3.26
C ALA A 269 0.47 -9.97 4.33
N TYR A 270 0.25 -11.16 4.90
CA TYR A 270 -0.69 -11.42 5.97
C TYR A 270 -0.09 -12.44 6.95
N TRP A 271 -0.77 -12.75 8.04
CA TRP A 271 -0.52 -13.84 8.99
C TRP A 271 0.82 -13.74 9.73
N ASP A 272 1.30 -12.52 9.97
CA ASP A 272 2.59 -12.24 10.64
C ASP A 272 3.82 -12.79 9.88
N LEU A 273 3.73 -12.89 8.52
CA LEU A 273 4.80 -13.39 7.65
C LEU A 273 5.63 -12.28 7.00
N GLU A 274 5.41 -11.02 7.37
CA GLU A 274 6.09 -9.85 6.82
C GLU A 274 7.61 -9.96 7.00
N TRP A 275 8.06 -10.33 8.22
CA TRP A 275 9.49 -10.53 8.48
C TRP A 275 10.11 -11.60 7.60
N GLU A 276 9.40 -12.72 7.41
CA GLU A 276 9.89 -13.79 6.55
C GLU A 276 10.05 -13.34 5.11
N LEU A 277 9.05 -12.67 4.54
CA LEU A 277 9.11 -12.12 3.19
C LEU A 277 10.23 -11.08 3.02
N GLN A 278 10.44 -10.21 4.01
CA GLN A 278 11.57 -9.28 4.03
C GLN A 278 12.91 -10.02 3.91
N GLN A 279 13.07 -11.18 4.57
CA GLN A 279 14.29 -12.01 4.47
C GLN A 279 14.43 -12.74 3.12
N LYS A 280 13.36 -12.84 2.31
CA LYS A 280 13.41 -13.44 0.97
C LYS A 280 13.69 -12.42 -0.14
N GLY A 281 13.80 -11.12 0.20
CA GLY A 281 14.27 -10.10 -0.72
C GLY A 281 13.27 -8.98 -1.04
N PHE A 282 12.08 -8.97 -0.46
CA PHE A 282 11.15 -7.85 -0.64
C PHE A 282 11.67 -6.58 0.00
N ASP A 283 11.46 -5.44 -0.64
CA ASP A 283 11.80 -4.12 -0.12
C ASP A 283 10.76 -3.68 0.91
N PHE A 284 9.47 -3.91 0.62
CA PHE A 284 8.37 -3.60 1.53
C PHE A 284 7.36 -4.74 1.58
N CYS A 285 6.73 -4.90 2.75
CA CYS A 285 5.60 -5.80 2.98
C CYS A 285 4.42 -5.01 3.55
N TYR A 286 3.19 -5.36 3.19
CA TYR A 286 1.98 -4.76 3.75
C TYR A 286 1.99 -4.81 5.27
N ASP A 287 1.69 -3.68 5.92
CA ASP A 287 1.49 -3.59 7.38
C ASP A 287 0.01 -3.77 7.72
N LYS A 288 -0.55 -4.93 7.36
CA LYS A 288 -1.95 -5.27 7.64
C LYS A 288 -2.22 -5.29 9.15
N ARG A 289 -1.21 -5.68 9.93
CA ARG A 289 -1.32 -5.74 11.38
C ARG A 289 -1.53 -4.37 12.02
N LEU A 290 -0.84 -3.33 11.54
CA LEU A 290 -1.08 -1.97 12.02
C LEU A 290 -2.48 -1.48 11.61
N TYR A 291 -2.89 -1.76 10.36
CA TYR A 291 -4.25 -1.45 9.90
C TYR A 291 -5.31 -2.06 10.82
N ASP A 292 -5.24 -3.37 11.10
CA ASP A 292 -6.20 -4.05 11.97
C ASP A 292 -6.23 -3.46 13.39
N ARG A 293 -5.07 -3.12 13.95
CA ARG A 293 -4.97 -2.46 15.26
C ARG A 293 -5.59 -1.08 15.25
N LEU A 294 -5.38 -0.30 14.21
CA LEU A 294 -6.01 1.02 14.07
C LEU A 294 -7.54 0.92 13.96
N VAL A 295 -8.05 -0.11 13.29
CA VAL A 295 -9.49 -0.33 13.15
C VAL A 295 -10.11 -0.82 14.47
N HIS A 296 -9.54 -1.86 15.08
CA HIS A 296 -10.21 -2.68 16.10
C HIS A 296 -9.66 -2.51 17.52
N GLU A 297 -8.44 -1.94 17.68
CA GLU A 297 -7.74 -1.93 18.96
C GLU A 297 -7.46 -0.47 19.41
N GLY A 298 -6.90 -0.32 20.61
CA GLY A 298 -6.59 0.99 21.19
C GLY A 298 -5.11 1.35 21.13
N ALA A 299 -4.78 2.52 21.71
CA ALA A 299 -3.43 3.09 21.71
C ALA A 299 -2.33 2.13 22.23
N GLY A 300 -2.65 1.30 23.24
CA GLY A 300 -1.68 0.34 23.79
C GLY A 300 -1.18 -0.67 22.77
N SER A 301 -2.07 -1.25 21.99
CA SER A 301 -1.73 -2.20 20.93
C SER A 301 -0.98 -1.55 19.77
N VAL A 302 -1.41 -0.35 19.36
CA VAL A 302 -0.70 0.44 18.33
C VAL A 302 0.72 0.77 18.81
N ARG A 303 0.89 1.23 20.07
CA ARG A 303 2.21 1.49 20.65
C ARG A 303 3.07 0.24 20.66
N GLY A 304 2.51 -0.91 21.09
CA GLY A 304 3.20 -2.19 21.08
C GLY A 304 3.71 -2.59 19.69
N HIS A 305 2.93 -2.32 18.64
CA HIS A 305 3.38 -2.53 17.25
C HIS A 305 4.58 -1.63 16.88
N LEU A 306 4.54 -0.37 17.31
CA LEU A 306 5.58 0.62 17.00
C LEU A 306 6.88 0.43 17.80
N THR A 307 6.95 -0.52 18.75
CA THR A 307 8.20 -0.88 19.46
C THR A 307 9.08 -1.88 18.68
N ALA A 308 8.61 -2.39 17.55
CA ALA A 308 9.39 -3.30 16.72
C ALA A 308 10.71 -2.68 16.24
N ASP A 309 11.68 -3.53 15.88
CA ASP A 309 12.97 -3.09 15.34
C ASP A 309 12.83 -2.17 14.12
N MET A 310 13.66 -1.14 14.04
CA MET A 310 13.60 -0.16 12.95
C MET A 310 13.88 -0.76 11.59
N GLY A 311 14.75 -1.77 11.51
CA GLY A 311 15.02 -2.49 10.26
C GLY A 311 13.79 -3.23 9.75
N PHE A 312 12.95 -3.74 10.64
CA PHE A 312 11.65 -4.32 10.30
C PHE A 312 10.65 -3.24 9.89
N GLN A 313 10.49 -2.18 10.70
CA GLN A 313 9.51 -1.12 10.46
C GLN A 313 9.78 -0.32 9.17
N ASP A 314 11.05 -0.05 8.85
CA ASP A 314 11.45 0.65 7.62
C ASP A 314 11.08 -0.12 6.34
N ARG A 315 10.82 -1.42 6.46
CA ARG A 315 10.46 -2.30 5.34
C ARG A 315 9.00 -2.73 5.36
N LEU A 316 8.15 -1.98 6.05
CA LEU A 316 6.70 -2.10 5.98
C LEU A 316 6.13 -1.01 5.06
N ILE A 317 5.01 -1.30 4.40
CA ILE A 317 4.20 -0.30 3.69
C ILE A 317 2.85 -0.17 4.38
N ARG A 318 2.52 1.03 4.83
CA ARG A 318 1.40 1.36 5.71
C ARG A 318 0.27 2.02 4.96
N PHE A 319 -0.96 1.61 5.26
CA PHE A 319 -2.18 2.08 4.60
C PHE A 319 -3.37 2.13 5.56
N LEU A 320 -4.42 2.86 5.19
CA LEU A 320 -5.74 2.82 5.83
C LEU A 320 -6.80 2.19 4.94
N GLU A 321 -6.51 2.06 3.67
CA GLU A 321 -7.30 1.35 2.67
C GLU A 321 -6.44 0.99 1.46
N ASN A 322 -6.90 0.07 0.66
CA ASN A 322 -6.46 -0.28 -0.68
C ASN A 322 -7.66 -0.84 -1.45
N HIS A 323 -7.46 -1.44 -2.64
CA HIS A 323 -8.56 -2.02 -3.41
C HIS A 323 -9.24 -3.23 -2.74
N ASP A 324 -8.56 -3.94 -1.81
CA ASP A 324 -9.08 -5.13 -1.11
C ASP A 324 -9.78 -4.79 0.21
N GLU A 325 -9.33 -3.74 0.89
CA GLU A 325 -9.88 -3.36 2.19
C GLU A 325 -11.13 -2.47 2.03
N PRO A 326 -12.00 -2.41 3.05
CA PRO A 326 -13.06 -1.40 3.09
C PRO A 326 -12.49 0.02 3.02
N ARG A 327 -13.25 0.94 2.44
CA ARG A 327 -12.88 2.35 2.39
C ARG A 327 -12.65 2.92 3.80
N SER A 328 -11.59 3.68 3.99
CA SER A 328 -11.25 4.27 5.30
C SER A 328 -12.35 5.16 5.83
N ALA A 329 -12.99 5.97 4.98
CA ALA A 329 -14.12 6.81 5.35
C ALA A 329 -15.39 6.01 5.74
N ALA A 330 -15.50 4.75 5.34
CA ALA A 330 -16.59 3.85 5.79
C ALA A 330 -16.23 3.12 7.09
N THR A 331 -14.94 2.84 7.29
CA THR A 331 -14.41 2.06 8.43
C THR A 331 -14.19 2.91 9.67
N PHE A 332 -13.66 4.13 9.49
CA PHE A 332 -13.33 5.02 10.58
C PHE A 332 -14.35 6.17 10.68
N PRO A 333 -14.83 6.52 11.89
CA PRO A 333 -15.40 7.85 12.13
C PRO A 333 -14.37 8.94 11.76
N ASP A 334 -14.83 10.09 11.23
CA ASP A 334 -13.94 11.11 10.65
C ASP A 334 -12.78 11.53 11.56
N ALA A 335 -13.02 11.76 12.84
CA ALA A 335 -11.97 12.13 13.79
C ALA A 335 -10.95 10.99 14.01
N LYS A 336 -11.42 9.74 14.17
CA LYS A 336 -10.57 8.55 14.28
C LYS A 336 -9.77 8.32 13.00
N GLY A 337 -10.40 8.52 11.84
CA GLY A 337 -9.75 8.38 10.52
C GLY A 337 -8.59 9.36 10.34
N ARG A 338 -8.76 10.64 10.75
CA ARG A 338 -7.68 11.64 10.72
C ARG A 338 -6.56 11.28 11.71
N ALA A 339 -6.89 10.82 12.92
CA ALA A 339 -5.91 10.35 13.89
C ALA A 339 -5.11 9.13 13.35
N ALA A 340 -5.80 8.18 12.72
CA ALA A 340 -5.15 7.02 12.07
C ALA A 340 -4.26 7.45 10.89
N ALA A 341 -4.70 8.42 10.07
CA ALA A 341 -3.88 8.97 8.99
C ALA A 341 -2.61 9.65 9.52
N MET A 342 -2.70 10.38 10.64
CA MET A 342 -1.52 10.92 11.31
C MET A 342 -0.55 9.81 11.72
N VAL A 343 -1.06 8.70 12.28
CA VAL A 343 -0.22 7.56 12.66
C VAL A 343 0.51 7.01 11.44
N ILE A 344 -0.19 6.62 10.37
CA ILE A 344 0.47 5.97 9.23
C ILE A 344 1.41 6.91 8.49
N MET A 345 1.03 8.19 8.30
CA MET A 345 1.81 9.12 7.49
C MET A 345 3.07 9.64 8.19
N THR A 346 3.10 9.62 9.52
CA THR A 346 4.23 10.18 10.30
C THR A 346 5.04 9.14 11.08
N THR A 347 4.81 7.84 10.88
CA THR A 347 5.63 6.73 11.40
C THR A 347 6.58 6.19 10.31
N PRO A 348 7.58 5.33 10.61
CA PRO A 348 8.49 4.75 9.63
C PRO A 348 7.80 3.90 8.55
N GLY A 349 8.55 3.44 7.55
CA GLY A 349 8.07 2.61 6.45
C GLY A 349 7.48 3.41 5.28
N ALA A 350 7.26 2.74 4.16
CA ALA A 350 6.58 3.28 2.99
C ALA A 350 5.10 3.57 3.29
N LYS A 351 4.46 4.38 2.44
CA LYS A 351 3.03 4.72 2.54
C LYS A 351 2.31 4.29 1.28
N LEU A 352 1.14 3.68 1.45
CA LEU A 352 0.21 3.39 0.37
C LEU A 352 -1.06 4.19 0.60
N LEU A 353 -1.44 4.97 -0.39
CA LEU A 353 -2.66 5.76 -0.44
C LEU A 353 -3.45 5.32 -1.65
N HIS A 354 -4.78 5.29 -1.54
CA HIS A 354 -5.66 4.76 -2.57
C HIS A 354 -6.52 5.86 -3.20
N GLU A 355 -6.80 5.77 -4.49
CA GLU A 355 -7.64 6.73 -5.20
C GLU A 355 -9.03 6.85 -4.56
N GLY A 356 -9.50 8.10 -4.43
CA GLY A 356 -10.76 8.40 -3.72
C GLY A 356 -10.63 8.51 -2.21
N GLN A 357 -9.54 8.05 -1.59
CA GLN A 357 -9.31 8.18 -0.14
C GLN A 357 -9.33 9.63 0.33
N PHE A 358 -8.69 10.52 -0.43
CA PHE A 358 -8.67 11.95 -0.10
C PHE A 358 -10.03 12.61 -0.22
N ASP A 359 -10.87 12.08 -1.09
CA ASP A 359 -12.22 12.58 -1.34
C ASP A 359 -13.23 12.04 -0.34
N GLY A 360 -12.78 11.16 0.55
CA GLY A 360 -13.63 10.51 1.54
C GLY A 360 -14.61 9.52 0.92
N ALA A 361 -14.22 8.86 -0.18
CA ALA A 361 -15.02 7.81 -0.82
C ALA A 361 -15.34 6.69 0.18
N ARG A 362 -16.58 6.21 0.16
CA ARG A 362 -17.13 5.24 1.12
C ARG A 362 -17.50 3.91 0.49
N VAL A 363 -17.71 3.90 -0.82
CA VAL A 363 -18.11 2.69 -1.55
C VAL A 363 -16.87 1.90 -1.94
N LYS A 364 -16.71 0.71 -1.36
CA LYS A 364 -15.68 -0.25 -1.81
C LYS A 364 -16.08 -0.74 -3.21
N LEU A 365 -15.21 -0.52 -4.17
CA LEU A 365 -15.42 -0.98 -5.52
C LEU A 365 -15.08 -2.48 -5.63
N SER A 366 -15.96 -3.26 -6.29
CA SER A 366 -15.59 -4.61 -6.69
C SER A 366 -14.48 -4.55 -7.76
N VAL A 367 -13.44 -5.37 -7.59
CA VAL A 367 -12.31 -5.43 -8.53
C VAL A 367 -12.71 -5.87 -9.94
N HIS A 368 -13.89 -6.46 -10.08
CA HIS A 368 -14.45 -6.89 -11.37
C HIS A 368 -15.04 -5.74 -12.21
N LEU A 369 -15.23 -4.55 -11.62
CA LEU A 369 -15.90 -3.42 -12.27
C LEU A 369 -14.90 -2.48 -12.98
N GLY A 370 -15.28 -2.00 -14.16
CA GLY A 370 -14.52 -1.02 -14.93
C GLY A 370 -14.91 0.44 -14.68
N ARG A 371 -15.92 0.69 -13.83
CA ARG A 371 -16.35 2.03 -13.41
C ARG A 371 -16.82 2.02 -11.95
N ARG A 372 -16.89 3.20 -11.34
CA ARG A 372 -17.42 3.38 -9.98
C ARG A 372 -18.68 4.27 -9.97
N PRO A 373 -19.50 4.17 -8.92
CA PRO A 373 -20.60 5.11 -8.72
C PRO A 373 -20.06 6.50 -8.39
N PRO A 374 -20.80 7.58 -8.75
CA PRO A 374 -20.44 8.92 -8.30
C PRO A 374 -20.64 9.05 -6.79
N GLU A 375 -19.66 9.61 -6.10
CA GLU A 375 -19.73 9.94 -4.69
C GLU A 375 -19.43 11.43 -4.45
N PRO A 376 -20.09 12.07 -3.47
CA PRO A 376 -19.80 13.47 -3.14
C PRO A 376 -18.41 13.59 -2.52
N VAL A 377 -17.66 14.61 -2.93
CA VAL A 377 -16.34 14.90 -2.38
C VAL A 377 -16.46 15.49 -0.99
N ASN A 378 -15.75 14.91 -0.02
CA ASN A 378 -15.56 15.49 1.31
C ASN A 378 -14.42 16.53 1.26
N ALA A 379 -14.78 17.83 1.15
CA ALA A 379 -13.81 18.90 1.01
C ALA A 379 -12.89 19.05 2.24
N GLU A 380 -13.37 18.75 3.44
CA GLU A 380 -12.57 18.81 4.66
C GLU A 380 -11.52 17.69 4.70
N MET A 381 -11.89 16.47 4.31
CA MET A 381 -10.97 15.35 4.22
C MET A 381 -9.89 15.61 3.16
N ARG A 382 -10.30 16.13 1.99
CA ARG A 382 -9.35 16.50 0.91
C ARG A 382 -8.36 17.57 1.38
N ALA A 383 -8.85 18.60 2.09
CA ALA A 383 -7.98 19.64 2.64
C ALA A 383 -7.01 19.06 3.70
N PHE A 384 -7.48 18.18 4.57
CA PHE A 384 -6.66 17.52 5.58
C PHE A 384 -5.53 16.68 4.96
N TYR A 385 -5.84 15.81 3.99
CA TYR A 385 -4.81 14.98 3.33
C TYR A 385 -3.81 15.82 2.54
N ARG A 386 -4.27 16.86 1.83
CA ARG A 386 -3.39 17.80 1.15
C ARG A 386 -2.40 18.46 2.13
N ASP A 387 -2.89 18.96 3.27
CA ASP A 387 -2.05 19.63 4.27
C ASP A 387 -1.10 18.62 4.93
N LEU A 388 -1.54 17.39 5.18
CA LEU A 388 -0.71 16.32 5.74
C LEU A 388 0.40 15.87 4.77
N LEU A 389 0.09 15.65 3.50
CA LEU A 389 1.08 15.28 2.47
C LEU A 389 2.13 16.38 2.28
N ARG A 390 1.67 17.64 2.19
CA ARG A 390 2.55 18.79 2.10
C ARG A 390 3.51 18.85 3.29
N LEU A 391 3.00 18.68 4.50
CA LEU A 391 3.79 18.70 5.71
C LEU A 391 4.86 17.60 5.71
N VAL A 392 4.50 16.37 5.37
CA VAL A 392 5.45 15.24 5.30
C VAL A 392 6.53 15.49 4.24
N SER A 393 6.15 16.03 3.07
CA SER A 393 7.06 16.32 1.98
C SER A 393 7.97 17.51 2.27
N GLU A 394 7.45 18.69 2.69
CA GLU A 394 8.23 19.90 2.98
C GLU A 394 9.23 19.69 4.12
N GLN A 395 8.86 18.93 5.14
CA GLN A 395 9.75 18.59 6.26
C GLN A 395 10.77 17.50 5.90
N GLN A 396 10.63 16.88 4.72
CA GLN A 396 11.40 15.67 4.38
C GLN A 396 11.43 14.67 5.53
N LEU A 397 10.29 14.57 6.23
CA LEU A 397 10.13 13.87 7.51
C LEU A 397 10.62 12.43 7.41
N LEU A 398 10.24 11.75 6.34
CA LEU A 398 10.54 10.34 6.14
C LEU A 398 12.02 10.03 5.85
N GLU A 399 12.86 11.06 5.69
CA GLU A 399 14.31 10.91 5.53
C GLU A 399 15.08 10.97 6.86
N GLY A 400 14.42 11.42 7.94
CA GLY A 400 15.00 11.57 9.26
C GLY A 400 15.18 10.28 10.06
N GLU A 401 15.69 10.44 11.28
CA GLU A 401 15.74 9.42 12.31
C GLU A 401 14.49 9.50 13.18
N TRP A 402 13.84 8.37 13.36
CA TRP A 402 12.59 8.24 14.12
C TRP A 402 12.83 7.61 15.49
N GLN A 403 12.10 8.09 16.49
CA GLN A 403 12.12 7.51 17.84
C GLN A 403 10.74 7.58 18.49
N LEU A 404 10.26 6.44 18.99
CA LEU A 404 9.06 6.36 19.83
C LEU A 404 9.33 7.04 21.18
N CYS A 405 8.37 7.85 21.67
CA CYS A 405 8.48 8.57 22.91
C CYS A 405 7.57 7.99 24.01
N ASP A 406 8.03 8.01 25.24
CA ASP A 406 7.23 7.64 26.41
C ASP A 406 6.30 8.80 26.79
N CYS A 407 5.06 8.44 27.17
CA CYS A 407 4.09 9.36 27.72
C CYS A 407 3.84 9.03 29.21
N GLN A 408 4.11 9.96 30.10
CA GLN A 408 3.93 9.78 31.54
C GLN A 408 2.67 10.49 32.01
N GLY A 409 1.95 9.84 32.92
CA GLY A 409 0.77 10.39 33.58
C GLY A 409 1.03 10.72 35.05
N TRP A 410 -0.03 10.89 35.78
CA TRP A 410 -0.03 11.17 37.23
C TRP A 410 -0.76 10.04 37.98
N PRO A 411 -0.56 9.90 39.30
CA PRO A 411 -1.22 8.84 40.06
C PRO A 411 -2.75 8.87 39.97
N ASP A 412 -3.33 10.06 39.85
CA ASP A 412 -4.77 10.33 39.75
C ASP A 412 -5.27 10.45 38.30
N ASN A 413 -4.38 10.46 37.32
CA ASN A 413 -4.74 10.53 35.90
C ASN A 413 -3.81 9.68 35.02
N ARG A 414 -4.35 8.59 34.50
CA ARG A 414 -3.64 7.67 33.63
C ARG A 414 -4.06 7.76 32.16
N SER A 415 -4.73 8.85 31.75
CA SER A 415 -5.15 9.02 30.36
C SER A 415 -3.98 9.12 29.36
N ASN A 416 -2.74 9.35 29.85
CA ASN A 416 -1.52 9.24 29.06
C ASN A 416 -1.38 7.89 28.33
N ALA A 417 -2.03 6.83 28.82
CA ALA A 417 -2.03 5.52 28.15
C ALA A 417 -2.67 5.56 26.74
N ASN A 418 -3.53 6.53 26.49
CA ASN A 418 -4.18 6.76 25.19
C ASN A 418 -3.33 7.59 24.22
N LEU A 419 -2.23 8.21 24.69
CA LEU A 419 -1.37 9.05 23.87
C LEU A 419 -0.32 8.17 23.16
N LEU A 420 -0.19 8.34 21.87
CA LEU A 420 0.91 7.85 21.04
C LEU A 420 1.82 9.02 20.74
N ALA A 421 3.12 8.90 20.92
CA ALA A 421 4.05 10.00 20.65
C ALA A 421 5.35 9.49 20.03
N TRP A 422 5.90 10.23 19.07
CA TRP A 422 7.20 9.95 18.46
C TRP A 422 7.84 11.23 17.92
N CYS A 423 9.15 11.17 17.81
CA CYS A 423 9.96 12.26 17.31
C CYS A 423 10.64 11.89 15.99
N TRP A 424 10.92 12.90 15.17
CA TRP A 424 11.81 12.82 14.03
C TRP A 424 12.93 13.85 14.19
N THR A 425 14.15 13.46 13.76
CA THR A 425 15.33 14.32 13.75
C THR A 425 15.98 14.22 12.38
N LYS A 426 16.25 15.37 11.73
CA LYS A 426 17.02 15.47 10.49
C LYS A 426 17.94 16.68 10.56
N GLY A 427 19.23 16.46 10.85
CA GLY A 427 20.15 17.56 11.19
C GLY A 427 19.63 18.34 12.41
N ASP A 428 19.45 19.65 12.24
CA ASP A 428 18.91 20.53 13.29
C ASP A 428 17.38 20.54 13.34
N GLN A 429 16.70 19.97 12.35
CA GLN A 429 15.25 19.90 12.31
C GLN A 429 14.73 18.87 13.32
N ARG A 430 13.77 19.29 14.12
CA ARG A 430 13.12 18.46 15.14
C ARG A 430 11.62 18.57 15.04
N SER A 431 10.95 17.44 15.01
CA SER A 431 9.49 17.41 15.06
C SER A 431 9.00 16.32 16.00
N ILE A 432 7.84 16.57 16.58
CA ILE A 432 7.14 15.62 17.42
C ILE A 432 5.70 15.49 16.94
N THR A 433 5.26 14.25 16.81
CA THR A 433 3.85 13.91 16.60
C THR A 433 3.29 13.32 17.89
N VAL A 434 2.13 13.81 18.33
CA VAL A 434 1.38 13.22 19.44
C VAL A 434 -0.05 12.99 18.98
N VAL A 435 -0.57 11.79 19.19
CA VAL A 435 -1.95 11.41 18.82
C VAL A 435 -2.66 10.84 20.02
N ASN A 436 -3.79 11.39 20.38
CA ASN A 436 -4.73 10.75 21.30
C ASN A 436 -5.53 9.71 20.52
N TYR A 437 -5.18 8.43 20.69
CA TYR A 437 -5.87 7.34 19.99
C TYR A 437 -6.96 6.72 20.87
N SER A 438 -7.91 7.56 21.31
CA SER A 438 -9.08 7.17 22.10
C SER A 438 -10.25 8.15 21.91
N ASP A 439 -11.43 7.72 22.31
CA ASP A 439 -12.68 8.50 22.34
C ASP A 439 -12.82 9.42 23.58
N SER A 440 -11.80 9.50 24.40
CA SER A 440 -11.78 10.31 25.63
C SER A 440 -10.66 11.34 25.60
N ALA A 441 -10.86 12.49 26.22
CA ALA A 441 -9.80 13.49 26.39
C ALA A 441 -8.63 12.89 27.18
N SER A 442 -7.41 13.16 26.75
CA SER A 442 -6.21 12.54 27.32
C SER A 442 -5.09 13.55 27.46
N GLN A 443 -4.32 13.42 28.54
CA GLN A 443 -3.18 14.29 28.82
C GLN A 443 -2.00 13.51 29.37
N GLY A 444 -0.80 14.07 29.21
CA GLY A 444 0.44 13.46 29.69
C GLY A 444 1.66 14.33 29.44
N MET A 445 2.77 13.88 30.01
CA MET A 445 4.10 14.45 29.77
C MET A 445 4.83 13.56 28.77
N VAL A 446 5.14 14.08 27.58
CA VAL A 446 5.89 13.37 26.56
C VAL A 446 7.38 13.56 26.79
N ARG A 447 8.12 12.47 26.99
CA ARG A 447 9.58 12.49 27.16
C ARG A 447 10.26 12.70 25.81
N LEU A 448 10.99 13.82 25.68
CA LEU A 448 11.71 14.15 24.46
C LEU A 448 13.11 13.52 24.48
N PRO A 449 13.61 12.98 23.34
CA PRO A 449 14.87 12.28 23.31
C PRO A 449 16.11 13.19 23.24
N TRP A 450 15.92 14.47 22.99
CA TRP A 450 17.00 15.42 22.73
C TRP A 450 17.60 15.99 24.02
N ARG A 451 18.86 15.68 24.30
CA ARG A 451 19.56 16.11 25.51
C ARG A 451 19.98 17.58 25.49
N ASP A 452 20.19 18.13 24.31
CA ASP A 452 20.63 19.50 24.07
C ASP A 452 19.51 20.57 24.17
N LEU A 453 18.27 20.12 24.40
CA LEU A 453 17.16 21.04 24.67
C LEU A 453 17.42 21.95 25.85
N SER A 454 18.19 21.52 26.87
CA SER A 454 18.45 22.26 28.09
C SER A 454 19.11 23.63 27.85
N SER A 455 19.70 23.88 26.69
CA SER A 455 20.30 25.14 26.32
C SER A 455 19.29 26.03 25.58
N GLY A 456 18.68 26.99 26.29
CA GLY A 456 17.86 28.04 25.69
C GLY A 456 16.34 27.80 25.74
N ALA A 457 15.62 28.60 24.98
CA ALA A 457 14.18 28.50 24.83
C ALA A 457 13.80 27.92 23.47
N TRP A 458 12.69 27.22 23.39
CA TRP A 458 12.22 26.53 22.21
C TRP A 458 10.80 26.93 21.84
N LYS A 459 10.63 27.39 20.62
CA LYS A 459 9.32 27.68 20.03
C LYS A 459 8.75 26.40 19.44
N LEU A 460 7.47 26.14 19.69
CA LEU A 460 6.72 25.02 19.14
C LEU A 460 5.67 25.54 18.15
N SER A 461 5.70 25.02 16.95
CA SER A 461 4.74 25.34 15.88
C SER A 461 4.01 24.09 15.47
N ASP A 462 2.70 24.02 15.71
CA ASP A 462 1.82 22.93 15.30
C ASP A 462 1.30 23.21 13.89
N ASP A 463 1.98 22.65 12.92
CA ASP A 463 1.75 22.98 11.51
C ASP A 463 0.42 22.44 10.97
N ILE A 464 -0.04 21.28 11.49
CA ILE A 464 -1.30 20.69 11.04
C ILE A 464 -2.52 21.42 11.60
N ASN A 465 -2.43 21.91 12.85
CA ASN A 465 -3.47 22.70 13.50
C ASN A 465 -3.29 24.21 13.35
N ARG A 466 -2.21 24.65 12.67
CA ARG A 466 -1.86 26.06 12.42
C ARG A 466 -1.80 26.89 13.71
N ARG A 467 -1.13 26.35 14.74
CA ARG A 467 -0.96 26.98 16.04
C ARG A 467 0.51 27.22 16.35
N ILE A 468 0.81 28.36 16.91
CA ILE A 468 2.14 28.68 17.44
C ILE A 468 1.98 28.81 18.95
N TYR A 469 2.80 28.10 19.69
CA TYR A 469 2.83 28.16 21.15
C TYR A 469 3.94 29.10 21.61
N GLU A 470 3.75 29.71 22.78
CA GLU A 470 4.81 30.45 23.45
C GLU A 470 6.05 29.59 23.63
N ALA A 471 7.22 30.23 23.60
CA ALA A 471 8.48 29.56 23.80
C ALA A 471 8.52 28.85 25.17
N ARG A 472 9.09 27.64 25.17
CA ARG A 472 9.23 26.82 26.37
C ARG A 472 10.70 26.81 26.81
N ASP A 473 10.91 26.85 28.11
CA ASP A 473 12.22 26.66 28.71
C ASP A 473 12.79 25.26 28.37
N GLY A 474 13.96 25.21 27.78
CA GLY A 474 14.59 23.98 27.33
C GLY A 474 14.97 23.03 28.45
N ASN A 475 15.32 23.57 29.64
CA ASN A 475 15.59 22.75 30.81
C ASN A 475 14.32 22.02 31.27
N THR A 476 13.17 22.70 31.28
CA THR A 476 11.86 22.08 31.57
C THR A 476 11.52 21.00 30.53
N LEU A 477 11.71 21.28 29.22
CA LEU A 477 11.46 20.30 28.17
C LEU A 477 12.33 19.04 28.31
N SER A 478 13.61 19.22 28.70
CA SER A 478 14.55 18.09 28.82
C SER A 478 14.33 17.27 30.11
N THR A 479 13.89 17.89 31.19
CA THR A 479 13.75 17.23 32.50
C THR A 479 12.33 16.73 32.77
N ALA A 480 11.31 17.56 32.59
CA ALA A 480 9.91 17.20 32.78
C ALA A 480 9.25 16.61 31.53
N GLY A 481 9.69 17.04 30.34
CA GLY A 481 9.07 16.69 29.06
C GLY A 481 8.07 17.74 28.58
N LEU A 482 7.39 17.44 27.47
CA LEU A 482 6.36 18.30 26.89
C LEU A 482 4.98 17.90 27.42
N TYR A 483 4.32 18.84 28.12
CA TYR A 483 2.92 18.65 28.49
C TYR A 483 2.01 18.71 27.26
N VAL A 484 1.14 17.71 27.13
CA VAL A 484 0.16 17.60 26.05
C VAL A 484 -1.22 17.29 26.66
N SER A 485 -2.25 17.98 26.15
CA SER A 485 -3.66 17.72 26.44
C SER A 485 -4.43 17.73 25.12
N LEU A 486 -5.03 16.61 24.75
CA LEU A 486 -5.72 16.41 23.48
C LEU A 486 -7.17 15.97 23.70
N PRO A 487 -8.12 16.51 22.91
CA PRO A 487 -9.48 15.99 22.87
C PRO A 487 -9.52 14.57 22.31
N PRO A 488 -10.67 13.87 22.33
CA PRO A 488 -10.84 12.60 21.65
C PRO A 488 -10.33 12.64 20.20
N TRP A 489 -9.50 11.67 19.82
CA TRP A 489 -8.88 11.55 18.47
C TRP A 489 -8.08 12.79 18.03
N GLY A 490 -7.75 13.67 18.97
CA GLY A 490 -6.93 14.85 18.71
C GLY A 490 -5.48 14.50 18.45
N TYR A 491 -4.79 15.38 17.74
CA TYR A 491 -3.38 15.19 17.40
C TYR A 491 -2.64 16.51 17.29
N HIS A 492 -1.32 16.43 17.45
CA HIS A 492 -0.37 17.51 17.19
C HIS A 492 0.72 17.02 16.25
N PHE A 493 1.16 17.90 15.35
CA PHE A 493 2.44 17.80 14.67
C PHE A 493 3.21 19.08 14.90
N MET A 494 4.18 19.04 15.83
CA MET A 494 4.92 20.22 16.25
C MET A 494 6.36 20.18 15.76
N ARG A 495 6.80 21.30 15.16
CA ARG A 495 8.23 21.60 14.96
C ARG A 495 8.77 22.31 16.18
N LEU A 496 10.02 22.01 16.53
CA LEU A 496 10.77 22.67 17.59
C LEU A 496 11.89 23.48 16.95
N GLU A 497 11.89 24.78 17.21
CA GLU A 497 12.91 25.72 16.74
C GLU A 497 13.51 26.43 17.96
N GLN A 498 14.86 26.48 18.04
CA GLN A 498 15.52 27.21 19.11
C GLN A 498 15.31 28.72 18.90
N VAL A 499 14.96 29.42 19.99
CA VAL A 499 14.80 30.88 19.94
C VAL A 499 16.16 31.54 20.08
N ASP A 500 16.57 32.32 19.05
CA ASP A 500 17.76 33.13 19.13
C ASP A 500 17.55 34.33 20.09
N ALA A 501 18.17 34.28 21.27
CA ALA A 501 18.10 35.36 22.27
C ALA A 501 18.46 36.74 21.71
N ALA A 502 19.34 36.78 20.67
CA ALA A 502 19.71 38.01 19.99
C ALA A 502 18.63 38.60 19.06
N ALA A 503 17.62 37.84 18.69
CA ALA A 503 16.54 38.29 17.80
C ALA A 503 15.32 38.86 18.57
N GLU A 504 15.14 38.53 19.84
CA GLU A 504 14.07 39.08 20.69
C GLU A 504 14.46 40.51 21.18
N ASP A 505 15.72 40.75 21.53
CA ASP A 505 16.17 42.08 21.93
C ASP A 505 16.07 43.11 20.79
N ARG A 506 16.13 42.69 19.52
CA ARG A 506 15.98 43.58 18.34
C ARG A 506 14.49 43.88 18.01
N ARG A 507 13.53 43.16 18.57
CA ARG A 507 12.10 43.43 18.38
C ARG A 507 11.50 44.22 19.58
N ALA A 508 12.21 44.26 20.66
CA ALA A 508 11.81 45.01 21.87
C ALA A 508 12.45 46.41 21.95
N ALA A 509 13.42 46.75 21.08
CA ALA A 509 14.04 48.04 20.89
C ALA A 509 13.49 48.75 19.62
#